data_038793dfa05d46ddc2c9918d035e05bf
#
_entry.id   038793dfa05d46ddc2c9918d035e05bf
#
_cell.length_a   1.000
_cell.length_b   1.000
_cell.length_c   1.000
_cell.angle_alpha   90.00
_cell.angle_beta   90.00
_cell.angle_gamma   90.00
#
_symmetry.space_group_name_H-M   'P 1'
#
loop_
_entity.id
_entity.type
_entity.pdbx_description
1 polymer ?
#
loop_
_entity_poly.entity_id
_entity_poly.type
_entity_poly.pdbx_seq_one_letter_code
_entity_poly.pdbx_strand_id
1 'polypeptide(L)'
;LFIDARNYYTVVDRTLNEWSDWQLKNLTAIVWLYRGEPEKYRKLLKEYYAEISALLAELDDICRDIPVYTDDIYADMIQHVQAFSAKVTSIKVLSDCFDAKEYLNRIYDSWRRITEQIFDDVTLFERINQYFTAKKRGYKNIKDYKKSVIAEQDAARNKLSRILTVIDDAQWLYEKFGEGEYRDIPGLCKVASCAEIAEKNYSLMPGAYVGVAAVEDDGVDFAQRMAKIHAELLTLQEESNELMDTISKNMKEMGL
;
A
#
# COMPACT_ATOMS: atom_id res chain seq x y z
N LEU A 1 3.76 -19.61 -25.01
CA LEU A 1 3.31 -18.78 -23.90
C LEU A 1 3.59 -17.32 -24.22
N PHE A 2 2.56 -16.47 -24.12
CA PHE A 2 2.67 -15.01 -24.16
C PHE A 2 2.34 -14.46 -22.77
N ILE A 3 3.12 -13.47 -22.30
CA ILE A 3 2.90 -12.76 -21.05
C ILE A 3 2.93 -11.27 -21.35
N ASP A 4 1.92 -10.55 -20.92
CA ASP A 4 1.82 -9.09 -21.03
C ASP A 4 1.99 -8.46 -19.64
N ALA A 5 3.16 -7.92 -19.39
CA ALA A 5 3.52 -7.30 -18.11
C ALA A 5 3.45 -5.77 -18.15
N ARG A 6 2.81 -5.17 -19.19
CA ARG A 6 2.76 -3.70 -19.35
C ARG A 6 2.09 -2.96 -18.20
N ASN A 7 1.25 -3.63 -17.43
CA ASN A 7 0.55 -3.07 -16.28
C ASN A 7 1.04 -3.63 -14.94
N TYR A 8 2.17 -4.37 -14.95
CA TYR A 8 2.73 -5.01 -13.77
C TYR A 8 4.18 -4.58 -13.58
N TYR A 9 4.37 -3.42 -12.96
CA TYR A 9 5.68 -2.81 -12.67
C TYR A 9 5.57 -1.83 -11.49
N THR A 10 6.70 -1.40 -10.96
CA THR A 10 6.79 -0.34 -9.96
C THR A 10 7.21 0.96 -10.64
N VAL A 11 6.47 2.04 -10.40
CA VAL A 11 6.83 3.39 -10.87
C VAL A 11 7.89 3.95 -9.92
N VAL A 12 9.10 4.17 -10.43
CA VAL A 12 10.21 4.76 -9.67
C VAL A 12 10.17 6.28 -9.77
N ASP A 13 9.96 6.80 -10.98
CA ASP A 13 9.73 8.21 -11.24
C ASP A 13 8.81 8.41 -12.46
N ARG A 14 8.68 9.65 -12.95
CA ARG A 14 7.80 9.98 -14.09
C ARG A 14 8.16 9.26 -15.40
N THR A 15 9.40 8.81 -15.54
CA THR A 15 9.94 8.25 -16.77
C THR A 15 10.50 6.85 -16.61
N LEU A 16 10.66 6.38 -15.38
CA LEU A 16 11.28 5.11 -15.05
C LEU A 16 10.32 4.18 -14.36
N ASN A 17 10.06 3.06 -15.01
CA ASN A 17 9.34 1.92 -14.48
C ASN A 17 10.30 0.75 -14.34
N GLU A 18 10.29 0.08 -13.20
CA GLU A 18 11.15 -1.06 -12.92
C GLU A 18 10.33 -2.22 -12.36
N TRP A 19 10.86 -3.43 -12.50
CA TRP A 19 10.34 -4.59 -11.80
C TRP A 19 11.13 -4.82 -10.53
N SER A 20 10.43 -4.99 -9.42
CA SER A 20 11.03 -5.49 -8.20
C SER A 20 11.49 -6.95 -8.38
N ASP A 21 12.39 -7.41 -7.52
CA ASP A 21 12.81 -8.83 -7.52
C ASP A 21 11.61 -9.77 -7.36
N TRP A 22 10.62 -9.40 -6.55
CA TRP A 22 9.40 -10.16 -6.36
C TRP A 22 8.53 -10.19 -7.60
N GLN A 23 8.37 -9.05 -8.30
CA GLN A 23 7.64 -8.98 -9.57
C GLN A 23 8.31 -9.84 -10.65
N LEU A 24 9.63 -9.83 -10.75
CA LEU A 24 10.37 -10.71 -11.67
C LEU A 24 10.20 -12.19 -11.32
N LYS A 25 10.24 -12.54 -10.03
CA LYS A 25 9.93 -13.90 -9.57
C LYS A 25 8.51 -14.32 -9.93
N ASN A 26 7.52 -13.42 -9.80
CA ASN A 26 6.14 -13.69 -10.16
C ASN A 26 5.96 -13.96 -11.66
N LEU A 27 6.56 -13.14 -12.53
CA LEU A 27 6.55 -13.38 -13.97
C LEU A 27 7.24 -14.70 -14.32
N THR A 28 8.35 -15.02 -13.65
CA THR A 28 9.05 -16.29 -13.84
C THR A 28 8.21 -17.48 -13.36
N ALA A 29 7.43 -17.31 -12.30
CA ALA A 29 6.54 -18.34 -11.78
C ALA A 29 5.46 -18.76 -12.78
N ILE A 30 4.94 -17.82 -13.59
CA ILE A 30 4.00 -18.12 -14.68
C ILE A 30 4.67 -19.08 -15.70
N VAL A 31 5.95 -18.85 -16.01
CA VAL A 31 6.70 -19.72 -16.93
C VAL A 31 6.92 -21.11 -16.33
N TRP A 32 7.20 -21.20 -15.03
CA TRP A 32 7.33 -22.51 -14.37
C TRP A 32 6.04 -23.32 -14.40
N LEU A 33 4.92 -22.66 -14.10
CA LEU A 33 3.60 -23.31 -14.16
C LEU A 33 3.29 -23.80 -15.57
N TYR A 34 3.52 -22.99 -16.60
CA TYR A 34 3.37 -23.37 -18.00
C TYR A 34 4.24 -24.60 -18.38
N ARG A 35 5.44 -24.69 -17.84
CA ARG A 35 6.36 -25.81 -18.09
C ARG A 35 6.06 -27.07 -17.29
N GLY A 36 5.04 -27.05 -16.44
CA GLY A 36 4.71 -28.17 -15.58
C GLY A 36 5.70 -28.35 -14.41
N GLU A 37 6.25 -27.25 -13.90
CA GLU A 37 7.19 -27.21 -12.77
C GLU A 37 6.54 -26.59 -11.50
N PRO A 38 5.40 -27.09 -11.01
CA PRO A 38 4.66 -26.47 -9.90
C PRO A 38 5.46 -26.46 -8.59
N GLU A 39 6.44 -27.32 -8.43
CA GLU A 39 7.27 -27.34 -7.22
C GLU A 39 8.12 -26.07 -7.06
N LYS A 40 8.56 -25.46 -8.18
CA LYS A 40 9.29 -24.18 -8.14
C LYS A 40 8.36 -23.06 -7.70
N TYR A 41 7.12 -23.08 -8.19
CA TYR A 41 6.07 -22.15 -7.78
C TYR A 41 5.77 -22.27 -6.27
N ARG A 42 5.52 -23.49 -5.78
CA ARG A 42 5.27 -23.74 -4.36
C ARG A 42 6.45 -23.32 -3.48
N LYS A 43 7.68 -23.48 -3.97
CA LYS A 43 8.86 -22.98 -3.28
C LYS A 43 8.82 -21.45 -3.15
N LEU A 44 8.43 -20.74 -4.21
CA LEU A 44 8.27 -19.29 -4.18
C LEU A 44 7.19 -18.85 -3.16
N LEU A 45 6.05 -19.57 -3.08
CA LEU A 45 5.04 -19.26 -2.06
C LEU A 45 5.58 -19.43 -0.63
N LYS A 46 6.44 -20.43 -0.40
CA LYS A 46 7.12 -20.61 0.90
C LYS A 46 8.12 -19.49 1.19
N GLU A 47 8.83 -18.99 0.17
CA GLU A 47 9.73 -17.83 0.30
C GLU A 47 8.93 -16.58 0.69
N TYR A 48 7.78 -16.33 0.06
CA TYR A 48 6.87 -15.26 0.42
C TYR A 48 6.39 -15.39 1.87
N TYR A 49 5.91 -16.56 2.25
CA TYR A 49 5.44 -16.80 3.62
C TYR A 49 6.54 -16.53 4.65
N ALA A 50 7.76 -17.00 4.40
CA ALA A 50 8.88 -16.79 5.30
C ALA A 50 9.27 -15.31 5.42
N GLU A 51 9.36 -14.58 4.30
CA GLU A 51 9.69 -13.15 4.28
C GLU A 51 8.62 -12.33 4.99
N ILE A 52 7.34 -12.51 4.64
CA ILE A 52 6.24 -11.76 5.24
C ILE A 52 6.12 -12.06 6.74
N SER A 53 6.21 -13.34 7.14
CA SER A 53 6.12 -13.72 8.55
C SER A 53 7.27 -13.11 9.37
N ALA A 54 8.47 -13.05 8.82
CA ALA A 54 9.62 -12.41 9.47
C ALA A 54 9.41 -10.90 9.62
N LEU A 55 8.95 -10.22 8.57
CA LEU A 55 8.67 -8.79 8.59
C LEU A 55 7.54 -8.42 9.57
N LEU A 56 6.48 -9.23 9.62
CA LEU A 56 5.37 -9.03 10.55
C LEU A 56 5.80 -9.26 11.99
N ALA A 57 6.60 -10.29 12.27
CA ALA A 57 7.13 -10.57 13.60
C ALA A 57 8.06 -9.44 14.08
N GLU A 58 8.95 -8.93 13.22
CA GLU A 58 9.81 -7.79 13.54
C GLU A 58 9.00 -6.53 13.87
N LEU A 59 7.90 -6.29 13.13
CA LEU A 59 7.04 -5.16 13.40
C LEU A 59 6.23 -5.35 14.69
N ASP A 60 5.77 -6.56 14.98
CA ASP A 60 5.07 -6.87 16.23
C ASP A 60 5.97 -6.64 17.45
N ASP A 61 7.24 -7.03 17.38
CA ASP A 61 8.22 -6.76 18.44
C ASP A 61 8.40 -5.24 18.65
N ILE A 62 8.49 -4.46 17.57
CA ILE A 62 8.56 -2.99 17.66
C ILE A 62 7.28 -2.43 18.30
N CYS A 63 6.12 -2.91 17.90
CA CYS A 63 4.84 -2.46 18.44
C CYS A 63 4.68 -2.75 19.93
N ARG A 64 5.22 -3.88 20.41
CA ARG A 64 5.21 -4.23 21.84
C ARG A 64 6.12 -3.35 22.68
N ASP A 65 7.18 -2.80 22.10
CA ASP A 65 8.09 -1.88 22.76
C ASP A 65 7.58 -0.42 22.83
N ILE A 66 6.44 -0.14 22.17
CA ILE A 66 5.81 1.17 22.26
C ILE A 66 5.36 1.38 23.70
N PRO A 67 5.80 2.47 24.37
CA PRO A 67 5.42 2.74 25.74
C PRO A 67 3.90 2.84 25.85
N VAL A 68 3.29 1.93 26.61
CA VAL A 68 1.84 1.97 26.89
C VAL A 68 1.59 3.15 27.82
N TYR A 69 0.88 4.15 27.31
CA TYR A 69 0.35 5.23 28.13
C TYR A 69 -1.01 4.83 28.67
N THR A 70 -1.27 5.22 29.90
CA THR A 70 -2.59 5.09 30.54
C THR A 70 -3.55 6.20 30.12
N ASP A 71 -3.19 7.00 29.11
CA ASP A 71 -3.99 8.12 28.63
C ASP A 71 -4.98 7.64 27.55
N ASP A 72 -6.23 8.09 27.62
CA ASP A 72 -7.32 7.69 26.72
C ASP A 72 -6.98 7.89 25.22
N ILE A 73 -6.11 8.86 24.93
CA ILE A 73 -5.64 9.13 23.56
C ILE A 73 -4.94 7.93 22.90
N TYR A 74 -4.33 7.04 23.71
CA TYR A 74 -3.65 5.85 23.23
C TYR A 74 -4.51 4.59 23.24
N ALA A 75 -5.73 4.65 23.75
CA ALA A 75 -6.58 3.48 23.91
C ALA A 75 -6.83 2.74 22.59
N ASP A 76 -7.17 3.47 21.53
CA ASP A 76 -7.39 2.91 20.20
C ASP A 76 -6.12 2.26 19.64
N MET A 77 -4.97 2.92 19.79
CA MET A 77 -3.69 2.40 19.30
C MET A 77 -3.31 1.11 20.04
N ILE A 78 -3.49 1.05 21.36
CA ILE A 78 -3.24 -0.15 22.15
C ILE A 78 -4.12 -1.29 21.68
N GLN A 79 -5.41 -1.03 21.44
CA GLN A 79 -6.34 -2.04 20.92
C GLN A 79 -5.90 -2.56 19.53
N HIS A 80 -5.48 -1.66 18.63
CA HIS A 80 -5.00 -2.06 17.31
C HIS A 80 -3.70 -2.87 17.37
N VAL A 81 -2.76 -2.51 18.26
CA VAL A 81 -1.53 -3.28 18.48
C VAL A 81 -1.84 -4.67 19.03
N GLN A 82 -2.73 -4.78 20.01
CA GLN A 82 -3.15 -6.07 20.57
C GLN A 82 -3.82 -6.95 19.50
N ALA A 83 -4.70 -6.37 18.68
CA ALA A 83 -5.36 -7.09 17.59
C ALA A 83 -4.34 -7.56 16.53
N PHE A 84 -3.34 -6.73 16.19
CA PHE A 84 -2.25 -7.09 15.28
C PHE A 84 -1.39 -8.22 15.85
N SER A 85 -0.95 -8.14 17.10
CA SER A 85 -0.18 -9.20 17.77
C SER A 85 -0.93 -10.54 17.79
N ALA A 86 -2.24 -10.50 18.04
CA ALA A 86 -3.09 -11.69 17.98
C ALA A 86 -3.16 -12.24 16.54
N LYS A 87 -3.29 -11.36 15.54
CA LYS A 87 -3.28 -11.78 14.12
C LYS A 87 -1.95 -12.42 13.75
N VAL A 88 -0.81 -11.79 14.06
CA VAL A 88 0.54 -12.33 13.77
C VAL A 88 0.70 -13.72 14.38
N THR A 89 0.27 -13.92 15.63
CA THR A 89 0.33 -15.22 16.30
C THR A 89 -0.55 -16.28 15.63
N SER A 90 -1.63 -15.88 14.94
CA SER A 90 -2.56 -16.79 14.27
C SER A 90 -2.13 -17.22 12.86
N ILE A 91 -1.13 -16.57 12.26
CA ILE A 91 -0.66 -16.83 10.89
C ILE A 91 -0.01 -18.21 10.81
N LYS A 92 -0.54 -19.08 9.95
CA LYS A 92 -0.02 -20.43 9.71
C LYS A 92 0.30 -20.70 8.25
N VAL A 93 -0.38 -20.03 7.34
CA VAL A 93 -0.25 -20.17 5.89
C VAL A 93 -0.15 -18.79 5.22
N LEU A 94 0.27 -18.77 3.95
CA LEU A 94 0.47 -17.52 3.22
C LEU A 94 -0.80 -16.67 3.13
N SER A 95 -1.96 -17.28 2.89
CA SER A 95 -3.23 -16.56 2.81
C SER A 95 -3.61 -15.83 4.09
N ASP A 96 -3.20 -16.33 5.25
CA ASP A 96 -3.44 -15.65 6.53
C ASP A 96 -2.68 -14.31 6.63
N CYS A 97 -1.58 -14.17 5.87
CA CYS A 97 -0.78 -12.95 5.84
C CYS A 97 -1.49 -11.80 5.11
N PHE A 98 -2.37 -12.10 4.15
CA PHE A 98 -3.01 -11.07 3.32
C PHE A 98 -3.91 -10.14 4.14
N ASP A 99 -4.62 -10.67 5.12
CA ASP A 99 -5.46 -9.89 6.02
C ASP A 99 -4.65 -8.96 6.95
N ALA A 100 -3.35 -9.20 7.12
CA ALA A 100 -2.50 -8.37 7.98
C ALA A 100 -2.43 -6.90 7.52
N LYS A 101 -2.68 -6.63 6.23
CA LYS A 101 -2.70 -5.26 5.66
C LYS A 101 -3.63 -4.32 6.40
N GLU A 102 -4.82 -4.79 6.73
CA GLU A 102 -5.81 -3.96 7.44
C GLU A 102 -5.33 -3.56 8.84
N TYR A 103 -4.72 -4.50 9.58
CA TYR A 103 -4.18 -4.23 10.91
C TYR A 103 -3.02 -3.24 10.86
N LEU A 104 -2.11 -3.39 9.88
CA LEU A 104 -0.98 -2.49 9.67
C LEU A 104 -1.44 -1.04 9.42
N ASN A 105 -2.41 -0.86 8.55
CA ASN A 105 -2.96 0.46 8.23
C ASN A 105 -3.63 1.08 9.47
N ARG A 106 -4.41 0.32 10.24
CA ARG A 106 -5.07 0.81 11.46
C ARG A 106 -4.06 1.30 12.51
N ILE A 107 -2.97 0.57 12.72
CA ILE A 107 -1.91 0.99 13.66
C ILE A 107 -1.27 2.30 13.18
N TYR A 108 -0.91 2.38 11.91
CA TYR A 108 -0.27 3.57 11.35
C TYR A 108 -1.18 4.80 11.43
N ASP A 109 -2.45 4.67 11.09
CA ASP A 109 -3.43 5.75 11.14
C ASP A 109 -3.69 6.21 12.58
N SER A 110 -3.74 5.30 13.54
CA SER A 110 -3.88 5.65 14.95
C SER A 110 -2.66 6.43 15.45
N TRP A 111 -1.46 5.97 15.13
CA TRP A 111 -0.25 6.67 15.50
C TRP A 111 -0.16 8.08 14.89
N ARG A 112 -0.52 8.21 13.62
CA ARG A 112 -0.56 9.51 12.95
C ARG A 112 -1.54 10.48 13.64
N ARG A 113 -2.76 10.03 13.93
CA ARG A 113 -3.78 10.85 14.62
C ARG A 113 -3.30 11.32 16.00
N ILE A 114 -2.71 10.42 16.78
CA ILE A 114 -2.17 10.76 18.11
C ILE A 114 -1.09 11.84 18.00
N THR A 115 -0.17 11.70 17.06
CA THR A 115 0.91 12.66 16.88
C THR A 115 0.41 14.03 16.42
N GLU A 116 -0.60 14.07 15.54
CA GLU A 116 -1.27 15.31 15.11
C GLU A 116 -1.93 16.01 16.30
N GLN A 117 -2.66 15.29 17.17
CA GLN A 117 -3.27 15.85 18.37
C GLN A 117 -2.22 16.44 19.33
N ILE A 118 -1.11 15.74 19.54
CA ILE A 118 0.00 16.25 20.38
C ILE A 118 0.66 17.48 19.75
N PHE A 119 0.67 17.58 18.43
CA PHE A 119 1.22 18.76 17.74
C PHE A 119 0.38 20.03 17.97
N ASP A 120 -0.90 19.90 18.14
CA ASP A 120 -1.83 21.01 18.25
C ASP A 120 -2.14 21.41 19.71
N ASP A 121 -1.82 20.54 20.69
CA ASP A 121 -2.07 20.78 22.11
C ASP A 121 -0.78 20.74 22.94
N VAL A 122 -0.30 21.93 23.33
CA VAL A 122 0.91 22.09 24.16
C VAL A 122 0.74 21.44 25.55
N THR A 123 -0.47 21.52 26.12
CA THR A 123 -0.75 20.93 27.44
C THR A 123 -0.69 19.40 27.36
N LEU A 124 -1.24 18.83 26.31
CA LEU A 124 -1.14 17.41 26.03
C LEU A 124 0.31 16.99 25.83
N PHE A 125 1.09 17.78 25.05
CA PHE A 125 2.51 17.53 24.87
C PHE A 125 3.27 17.51 26.23
N GLU A 126 3.07 18.51 27.09
CA GLU A 126 3.76 18.59 28.37
C GLU A 126 3.43 17.38 29.26
N ARG A 127 2.16 16.99 29.33
CA ARG A 127 1.71 15.82 30.08
C ARG A 127 2.38 14.53 29.60
N ILE A 128 2.40 14.30 28.29
CA ILE A 128 3.00 13.12 27.68
C ILE A 128 4.53 13.16 27.78
N ASN A 129 5.14 14.34 27.65
CA ASN A 129 6.58 14.49 27.74
C ASN A 129 7.13 14.21 29.15
N GLN A 130 6.35 14.45 30.20
CA GLN A 130 6.71 14.02 31.56
C GLN A 130 6.95 12.51 31.64
N TYR A 131 6.08 11.73 30.99
CA TYR A 131 6.25 10.28 30.92
C TYR A 131 7.47 9.89 30.10
N PHE A 132 7.71 10.49 28.93
CA PHE A 132 8.90 10.23 28.11
C PHE A 132 10.17 10.55 28.89
N THR A 133 10.17 11.64 29.64
CA THR A 133 11.31 12.05 30.47
C THR A 133 11.59 11.00 31.56
N ALA A 134 10.56 10.48 32.22
CA ALA A 134 10.68 9.38 33.19
C ALA A 134 11.29 8.11 32.58
N LYS A 135 11.04 7.86 31.28
CA LYS A 135 11.61 6.75 30.52
C LYS A 135 12.93 7.09 29.81
N LYS A 136 13.56 8.22 30.14
CA LYS A 136 14.80 8.74 29.52
C LYS A 136 14.68 8.99 28.01
N ARG A 137 13.47 9.29 27.52
CA ARG A 137 13.16 9.61 26.11
C ARG A 137 12.49 10.97 25.95
N GLY A 138 12.59 11.86 26.95
CA GLY A 138 11.93 13.16 26.94
C GLY A 138 12.49 14.12 25.87
N TYR A 139 11.65 15.02 25.42
CA TYR A 139 11.95 16.06 24.44
C TYR A 139 12.13 17.40 25.16
N LYS A 140 13.02 18.28 24.64
CA LYS A 140 13.26 19.61 25.24
C LYS A 140 12.05 20.53 25.09
N ASN A 141 11.34 20.42 23.99
CA ASN A 141 10.17 21.23 23.69
C ASN A 141 9.36 20.54 22.56
N ILE A 142 8.17 21.08 22.27
CA ILE A 142 7.27 20.57 21.23
C ILE A 142 7.90 20.61 19.82
N LYS A 143 8.80 21.54 19.54
CA LYS A 143 9.50 21.67 18.26
C LYS A 143 10.48 20.51 18.03
N ASP A 144 11.17 20.13 19.08
CA ASP A 144 12.09 19.00 19.10
C ASP A 144 11.32 17.67 18.94
N TYR A 145 10.21 17.54 19.65
CA TYR A 145 9.27 16.44 19.47
C TYR A 145 8.76 16.33 18.04
N LYS A 146 8.21 17.41 17.46
CA LYS A 146 7.70 17.41 16.09
C LYS A 146 8.76 16.93 15.08
N LYS A 147 9.98 17.44 15.20
CA LYS A 147 11.08 17.06 14.31
C LYS A 147 11.44 15.57 14.42
N SER A 148 11.52 15.05 15.64
CA SER A 148 11.83 13.64 15.89
C SER A 148 10.73 12.73 15.35
N VAL A 149 9.47 13.04 15.68
CA VAL A 149 8.32 12.21 15.30
C VAL A 149 8.08 12.21 13.79
N ILE A 150 8.29 13.33 13.10
CA ILE A 150 8.18 13.34 11.63
C ILE A 150 9.20 12.37 11.01
N ALA A 151 10.46 12.41 11.47
CA ALA A 151 11.48 11.48 10.99
C ALA A 151 11.15 10.01 11.30
N GLU A 152 10.60 9.74 12.49
CA GLU A 152 10.14 8.41 12.88
C GLU A 152 8.93 7.95 12.04
N GLN A 153 7.99 8.86 11.73
CA GLN A 153 6.85 8.56 10.87
C GLN A 153 7.28 8.23 9.43
N ASP A 154 8.25 8.96 8.88
CA ASP A 154 8.78 8.69 7.55
C ASP A 154 9.48 7.33 7.51
N ALA A 155 10.28 7.01 8.52
CA ALA A 155 10.93 5.70 8.63
C ALA A 155 9.93 4.55 8.76
N ALA A 156 8.89 4.73 9.59
CA ALA A 156 7.83 3.74 9.76
C ALA A 156 6.99 3.57 8.50
N ARG A 157 6.67 4.67 7.79
CA ARG A 157 5.97 4.62 6.50
C ARG A 157 6.75 3.81 5.48
N ASN A 158 8.06 4.04 5.37
CA ASN A 158 8.92 3.31 4.44
C ASN A 158 8.97 1.81 4.77
N LYS A 159 9.05 1.46 6.06
CA LYS A 159 9.03 0.06 6.50
C LYS A 159 7.68 -0.59 6.22
N LEU A 160 6.58 0.09 6.53
CA LEU A 160 5.22 -0.37 6.25
C LEU A 160 4.99 -0.57 4.75
N SER A 161 5.37 0.40 3.93
CA SER A 161 5.27 0.31 2.47
C SER A 161 5.99 -0.92 1.93
N ARG A 162 7.20 -1.22 2.44
CA ARG A 162 7.94 -2.42 2.05
C ARG A 162 7.16 -3.70 2.36
N ILE A 163 6.60 -3.81 3.57
CA ILE A 163 5.82 -4.98 3.98
C ILE A 163 4.59 -5.14 3.10
N LEU A 164 3.85 -4.05 2.90
CA LEU A 164 2.64 -4.03 2.07
C LEU A 164 2.94 -4.44 0.63
N THR A 165 4.04 -3.95 0.05
CA THR A 165 4.45 -4.32 -1.32
C THR A 165 4.71 -5.83 -1.44
N VAL A 166 5.41 -6.44 -0.48
CA VAL A 166 5.66 -7.89 -0.52
C VAL A 166 4.37 -8.70 -0.38
N ILE A 167 3.46 -8.24 0.50
CA ILE A 167 2.13 -8.87 0.64
C ILE A 167 1.32 -8.73 -0.65
N ASP A 168 1.32 -7.55 -1.28
CA ASP A 168 0.60 -7.28 -2.53
C ASP A 168 1.12 -8.15 -3.67
N ASP A 169 2.43 -8.27 -3.84
CA ASP A 169 3.05 -9.12 -4.85
C ASP A 169 2.73 -10.61 -4.63
N ALA A 170 2.74 -11.07 -3.38
CA ALA A 170 2.36 -12.43 -3.02
C ALA A 170 0.87 -12.71 -3.28
N GLN A 171 0.01 -11.79 -2.85
CA GLN A 171 -1.44 -11.88 -3.04
C GLN A 171 -1.80 -11.87 -4.53
N TRP A 172 -1.20 -10.98 -5.32
CA TRP A 172 -1.39 -10.89 -6.77
C TRP A 172 -1.10 -12.23 -7.46
N LEU A 173 0.00 -12.91 -7.09
CA LEU A 173 0.36 -14.20 -7.65
C LEU A 173 -0.61 -15.29 -7.21
N TYR A 174 -0.91 -15.35 -5.91
CA TYR A 174 -1.77 -16.38 -5.32
C TYR A 174 -3.22 -16.31 -5.83
N GLU A 175 -3.79 -15.12 -5.98
CA GLU A 175 -5.15 -14.92 -6.53
C GLU A 175 -5.27 -15.45 -7.96
N LYS A 176 -4.20 -15.38 -8.74
CA LYS A 176 -4.19 -15.82 -10.14
C LYS A 176 -3.99 -17.32 -10.31
N PHE A 177 -3.14 -17.93 -9.50
CA PHE A 177 -2.69 -19.32 -9.70
C PHE A 177 -2.88 -20.23 -8.48
N GLY A 178 -3.39 -19.73 -7.37
CA GLY A 178 -3.69 -20.49 -6.16
C GLY A 178 -2.50 -21.33 -5.69
N GLU A 179 -2.72 -22.64 -5.55
CA GLU A 179 -1.70 -23.60 -5.11
C GLU A 179 -0.73 -24.05 -6.23
N GLY A 180 -0.80 -23.42 -7.41
CA GLY A 180 0.16 -23.64 -8.50
C GLY A 180 -0.38 -24.44 -9.67
N GLU A 181 -1.58 -24.10 -10.14
CA GLU A 181 -2.15 -24.59 -11.37
C GLU A 181 -2.09 -23.51 -12.46
N TYR A 182 -1.50 -23.85 -13.62
CA TYR A 182 -1.48 -22.93 -14.74
C TYR A 182 -2.88 -22.79 -15.35
N ARG A 183 -3.26 -21.55 -15.64
CA ARG A 183 -4.42 -21.18 -16.42
C ARG A 183 -4.15 -19.92 -17.24
N ASP A 184 -4.81 -19.77 -18.38
CA ASP A 184 -4.81 -18.54 -19.13
C ASP A 184 -5.53 -17.43 -18.33
N ILE A 185 -4.89 -16.28 -18.21
CA ILE A 185 -5.44 -15.11 -17.50
C ILE A 185 -5.61 -13.98 -18.51
N PRO A 186 -6.85 -13.55 -18.82
CA PRO A 186 -7.09 -12.43 -19.71
C PRO A 186 -6.34 -11.18 -19.29
N GLY A 187 -5.65 -10.54 -20.24
CA GLY A 187 -4.83 -9.35 -19.98
C GLY A 187 -3.45 -9.61 -19.36
N LEU A 188 -3.12 -10.88 -19.00
CA LEU A 188 -1.83 -11.21 -18.39
C LEU A 188 -1.08 -12.29 -19.16
N CYS A 189 -1.63 -13.49 -19.30
CA CYS A 189 -0.93 -14.60 -19.95
C CYS A 189 -1.86 -15.53 -20.70
N LYS A 190 -1.35 -16.06 -21.82
CA LYS A 190 -2.05 -17.05 -22.64
C LYS A 190 -1.10 -17.98 -23.37
N VAL A 191 -1.49 -19.25 -23.46
CA VAL A 191 -0.85 -20.22 -24.37
C VAL A 191 -1.54 -20.14 -25.72
N ALA A 192 -0.79 -19.80 -26.77
CA ALA A 192 -1.28 -19.79 -28.13
C ALA A 192 -0.69 -20.97 -28.93
N SER A 193 -1.51 -21.57 -29.81
CA SER A 193 -1.08 -22.59 -30.76
C SER A 193 -0.33 -21.96 -31.93
N CYS A 194 0.43 -22.78 -32.67
CA CYS A 194 1.07 -22.33 -33.91
C CYS A 194 0.04 -21.84 -34.96
N ALA A 195 -1.15 -22.41 -34.97
CA ALA A 195 -2.23 -21.99 -35.85
C ALA A 195 -2.73 -20.59 -35.52
N GLU A 196 -2.97 -20.29 -34.25
CA GLU A 196 -3.35 -18.94 -33.79
C GLU A 196 -2.26 -17.91 -34.10
N ILE A 197 -0.97 -18.29 -34.00
CA ILE A 197 0.14 -17.41 -34.36
C ILE A 197 0.15 -17.12 -35.86
N ALA A 198 -0.10 -18.14 -36.69
CA ALA A 198 -0.18 -17.99 -38.15
C ALA A 198 -1.37 -17.10 -38.56
N GLU A 199 -2.54 -17.26 -37.96
CA GLU A 199 -3.72 -16.42 -38.17
C GLU A 199 -3.46 -14.94 -37.89
N LYS A 200 -2.58 -14.65 -36.95
CA LYS A 200 -2.15 -13.28 -36.58
C LYS A 200 -0.89 -12.83 -37.33
N ASN A 201 -0.63 -13.37 -38.50
CA ASN A 201 0.51 -13.05 -39.36
C ASN A 201 1.87 -13.15 -38.62
N TYR A 202 2.00 -14.16 -37.76
CA TYR A 202 3.19 -14.41 -36.94
C TYR A 202 3.60 -13.23 -36.05
N SER A 203 2.66 -12.36 -35.68
CA SER A 203 2.91 -11.32 -34.68
C SER A 203 3.29 -11.97 -33.35
N LEU A 204 4.35 -11.46 -32.70
CA LEU A 204 4.78 -11.89 -31.37
C LEU A 204 4.43 -10.87 -30.28
N MET A 205 3.52 -9.94 -30.56
CA MET A 205 3.08 -8.95 -29.58
C MET A 205 2.14 -9.60 -28.55
N PRO A 206 2.48 -9.70 -27.25
CA PRO A 206 1.68 -10.40 -26.25
C PRO A 206 0.25 -9.90 -26.16
N GLY A 207 0.03 -8.59 -26.23
CA GLY A 207 -1.32 -8.00 -26.17
C GLY A 207 -2.28 -8.47 -27.27
N ALA A 208 -1.77 -9.01 -28.40
CA ALA A 208 -2.60 -9.59 -29.43
C ALA A 208 -3.20 -10.96 -29.06
N TYR A 209 -2.65 -11.61 -28.03
CA TYR A 209 -3.03 -12.97 -27.60
C TYR A 209 -3.74 -13.01 -26.26
N VAL A 210 -3.28 -12.23 -25.27
CA VAL A 210 -3.79 -12.29 -23.90
C VAL A 210 -5.18 -11.65 -23.73
N GLY A 211 -5.65 -10.89 -24.74
CA GLY A 211 -6.91 -10.17 -24.66
C GLY A 211 -6.84 -8.98 -23.70
N VAL A 212 -8.00 -8.53 -23.24
CA VAL A 212 -8.16 -7.45 -22.28
C VAL A 212 -8.69 -8.03 -20.99
N ALA A 213 -8.10 -7.65 -19.86
CA ALA A 213 -8.65 -7.98 -18.54
C ALA A 213 -10.07 -7.41 -18.45
N ALA A 214 -11.01 -8.18 -17.89
CA ALA A 214 -12.33 -7.66 -17.57
C ALA A 214 -12.13 -6.48 -16.60
N VAL A 215 -12.62 -5.31 -16.97
CA VAL A 215 -12.74 -4.19 -16.06
C VAL A 215 -13.85 -4.57 -15.10
N GLU A 216 -13.55 -4.67 -13.81
CA GLU A 216 -14.61 -4.79 -12.81
C GLU A 216 -15.50 -3.55 -12.94
N ASP A 217 -16.77 -3.78 -13.25
CA ASP A 217 -17.77 -2.72 -13.23
C ASP A 217 -17.93 -2.31 -11.77
N ASP A 218 -17.48 -1.11 -11.42
CA ASP A 218 -17.58 -0.56 -10.06
C ASP A 218 -19.04 -0.27 -9.68
N GLY A 219 -20.01 -0.64 -10.55
CA GLY A 219 -21.44 -0.47 -10.34
C GLY A 219 -21.87 1.00 -10.26
N VAL A 220 -20.97 1.92 -10.51
CA VAL A 220 -21.26 3.36 -10.51
C VAL A 220 -21.71 3.77 -11.89
N ASP A 221 -22.96 4.21 -12.00
CA ASP A 221 -23.46 4.79 -13.24
C ASP A 221 -22.54 5.94 -13.68
N PHE A 222 -21.96 5.79 -14.87
CA PHE A 222 -21.07 6.78 -15.48
C PHE A 222 -21.70 8.18 -15.49
N ALA A 223 -23.01 8.28 -15.76
CA ALA A 223 -23.72 9.53 -15.77
C ALA A 223 -23.77 10.17 -14.38
N GLN A 224 -24.01 9.38 -13.33
CA GLN A 224 -23.98 9.87 -11.93
C GLN A 224 -22.60 10.33 -11.52
N ARG A 225 -21.55 9.57 -11.88
CA ARG A 225 -20.16 9.93 -11.57
C ARG A 225 -19.74 11.21 -12.28
N MET A 226 -20.11 11.37 -13.56
CA MET A 226 -19.87 12.59 -14.33
C MET A 226 -20.62 13.80 -13.76
N ALA A 227 -21.88 13.62 -13.36
CA ALA A 227 -22.65 14.67 -12.71
C ALA A 227 -22.01 15.13 -11.40
N LYS A 228 -21.50 14.19 -10.58
CA LYS A 228 -20.79 14.51 -9.34
C LYS A 228 -19.50 15.29 -9.60
N ILE A 229 -18.67 14.81 -10.53
CA ILE A 229 -17.41 15.48 -10.91
C ILE A 229 -17.71 16.90 -11.45
N HIS A 230 -18.74 17.05 -12.26
CA HIS A 230 -19.14 18.37 -12.78
C HIS A 230 -19.58 19.31 -11.66
N ALA A 231 -20.36 18.82 -10.67
CA ALA A 231 -20.76 19.63 -9.52
C ALA A 231 -19.54 20.06 -8.68
N GLU A 232 -18.59 19.14 -8.41
CA GLU A 232 -17.34 19.45 -7.71
C GLU A 232 -16.50 20.50 -8.47
N LEU A 233 -16.42 20.40 -9.80
CA LEU A 233 -15.72 21.38 -10.64
C LEU A 233 -16.34 22.78 -10.53
N LEU A 234 -17.66 22.88 -10.52
CA LEU A 234 -18.34 24.17 -10.36
C LEU A 234 -18.06 24.78 -8.98
N THR A 235 -18.09 23.97 -7.91
CA THR A 235 -17.76 24.44 -6.57
C THR A 235 -16.32 24.96 -6.48
N LEU A 236 -15.36 24.19 -7.01
CA LEU A 236 -13.95 24.60 -7.06
C LEU A 236 -13.73 25.87 -7.89
N GLN A 237 -14.51 26.05 -8.97
CA GLN A 237 -14.46 27.25 -9.78
C GLN A 237 -14.95 28.49 -9.00
N GLU A 238 -16.03 28.35 -8.21
CA GLU A 238 -16.54 29.40 -7.34
C GLU A 238 -15.52 29.78 -6.26
N GLU A 239 -14.96 28.80 -5.55
CA GLU A 239 -13.90 29.00 -4.55
C GLU A 239 -12.67 29.70 -5.16
N SER A 240 -12.26 29.30 -6.37
CA SER A 240 -11.15 29.93 -7.09
C SER A 240 -11.42 31.39 -7.39
N ASN A 241 -12.64 31.74 -7.81
CA ASN A 241 -13.03 33.12 -8.10
C ASN A 241 -13.03 33.97 -6.82
N GLU A 242 -13.57 33.48 -5.70
CA GLU A 242 -13.55 34.15 -4.41
C GLU A 242 -12.12 34.42 -3.90
N LEU A 243 -11.22 33.43 -4.07
CA LEU A 243 -9.81 33.59 -3.75
C LEU A 243 -9.13 34.67 -4.61
N MET A 244 -9.41 34.67 -5.91
CA MET A 244 -8.88 35.70 -6.83
C MET A 244 -9.37 37.09 -6.48
N ASP A 245 -10.65 37.27 -6.11
CA ASP A 245 -11.21 38.53 -5.66
C ASP A 245 -10.54 39.00 -4.36
N THR A 246 -10.31 38.08 -3.43
CA THR A 246 -9.60 38.35 -2.17
C THR A 246 -8.15 38.80 -2.43
N ILE A 247 -7.43 38.10 -3.31
CA ILE A 247 -6.07 38.46 -3.71
C ILE A 247 -6.07 39.85 -4.37
N SER A 248 -6.99 40.10 -5.30
CA SER A 248 -7.11 41.40 -6.00
C SER A 248 -7.39 42.54 -5.04
N LYS A 249 -8.21 42.30 -4.00
CA LYS A 249 -8.49 43.29 -2.95
C LYS A 249 -7.24 43.57 -2.12
N ASN A 250 -6.56 42.53 -1.68
CA ASN A 250 -5.34 42.65 -0.87
C ASN A 250 -4.22 43.36 -1.65
N MET A 251 -4.07 43.09 -2.95
CA MET A 251 -3.10 43.82 -3.80
C MET A 251 -3.41 45.31 -3.90
N LYS A 252 -4.67 45.67 -4.09
CA LYS A 252 -5.09 47.08 -4.10
C LYS A 252 -4.83 47.77 -2.76
N GLU A 253 -5.06 47.10 -1.62
CA GLU A 253 -4.77 47.63 -0.28
C GLU A 253 -3.27 47.82 -0.03
N MET A 254 -2.43 47.00 -0.69
CA MET A 254 -0.96 47.15 -0.65
C MET A 254 -0.42 48.21 -1.65
N GLY A 255 -1.29 48.82 -2.48
CA GLY A 255 -0.88 49.86 -3.45
C GLY A 255 -0.26 49.29 -4.74
N LEU A 256 -0.55 48.01 -5.05
CA LEU A 256 -0.15 47.31 -6.28
C LEU A 256 -1.28 47.27 -7.30
#